data_82027ba2057d945d0546dbb43c348c6d
#
_entry.id   82027ba2057d945d0546dbb43c348c6d
#
_cell.length_a   1.000
_cell.length_b   1.000
_cell.length_c   1.000
_cell.angle_alpha   90.00
_cell.angle_beta   90.00
_cell.angle_gamma   90.00
#
_symmetry.space_group_name_H-M   'P 1'
#
loop_
_entity.id
_entity.type
_entity.pdbx_description
1 polymer ?
#
loop_
_entity_poly.entity_id
_entity_poly.type
_entity_poly.pdbx_seq_one_letter_code
_entity_poly.pdbx_strand_id
1 'polypeptide(L)'
;MAADYITDVAYPHFFQRETTPIWLNFAARALGRPSPDLRQPFVSCELGCGQGFATVLQAVANPQGHFVGVDFNAEHIAHARALAQAAGVSNVEFVEDSFQGMLEQATAAPRYDFIILHGIYSWVSTADQQRLRQFVERELKPGGIAFVGYMAQPGLDFFAAPRRFVQQYARTLSGTSAQRVVESLRALQRLAASEAGLFAHDRQVAAYVERSLQD
;
A
#
# COMPACT_ATOMS: atom_id res chain seq x y z
N MET A 1 3.47 0.01 -19.82
CA MET A 1 3.11 -0.51 -18.49
C MET A 1 2.71 0.57 -17.49
N ALA A 2 3.02 1.85 -17.68
CA ALA A 2 2.56 2.95 -16.81
C ALA A 2 1.11 3.41 -17.08
N ALA A 3 0.43 2.91 -18.11
CA ALA A 3 -0.87 3.41 -18.54
C ALA A 3 -2.05 3.01 -17.63
N ASP A 4 -1.85 2.08 -16.70
CA ASP A 4 -2.94 1.55 -15.85
C ASP A 4 -2.91 2.09 -14.41
N TYR A 5 -1.87 2.83 -14.02
CA TYR A 5 -1.71 3.35 -12.66
C TYR A 5 -1.83 4.88 -12.61
N ILE A 6 -2.46 5.39 -11.57
CA ILE A 6 -2.58 6.83 -11.32
C ILE A 6 -1.21 7.33 -10.81
N THR A 7 -0.59 8.24 -11.56
CA THR A 7 0.73 8.81 -11.25
C THR A 7 0.68 10.33 -11.04
N ASP A 8 -0.48 10.96 -11.31
CA ASP A 8 -0.69 12.41 -11.23
C ASP A 8 -1.22 12.87 -9.86
N VAL A 9 -1.25 11.98 -8.87
CA VAL A 9 -1.67 12.26 -7.49
C VAL A 9 -0.59 11.79 -6.54
N ALA A 10 -0.11 12.69 -5.66
CA ALA A 10 0.80 12.31 -4.60
C ALA A 10 0.08 11.43 -3.56
N TYR A 11 0.71 10.32 -3.18
CA TYR A 11 0.18 9.49 -2.10
C TYR A 11 0.40 10.17 -0.76
N PRO A 12 -0.57 10.11 0.18
CA PRO A 12 -0.42 10.71 1.51
C PRO A 12 0.67 9.99 2.32
N HIS A 13 1.30 10.73 3.22
CA HIS A 13 2.19 10.14 4.21
C HIS A 13 1.35 9.37 5.23
N PHE A 14 1.46 8.07 5.23
CA PHE A 14 0.71 7.21 6.11
C PHE A 14 1.64 6.24 6.84
N PHE A 15 1.39 6.04 8.14
CA PHE A 15 2.08 5.07 8.97
C PHE A 15 1.07 4.14 9.62
N GLN A 16 1.27 2.85 9.42
CA GLN A 16 0.47 1.80 10.04
C GLN A 16 1.35 0.93 10.93
N ARG A 17 1.10 0.95 12.24
CA ARG A 17 1.88 0.19 13.22
C ARG A 17 1.87 -1.33 12.94
N GLU A 18 0.79 -1.84 12.36
CA GLU A 18 0.56 -3.25 12.04
C GLU A 18 1.54 -3.78 10.99
N THR A 19 2.18 -2.88 10.22
CA THR A 19 3.22 -3.25 9.24
C THR A 19 4.62 -3.32 9.83
N THR A 20 4.79 -2.91 11.11
CA THR A 20 6.10 -2.86 11.73
C THR A 20 6.63 -4.27 12.10
N PRO A 21 7.95 -4.53 11.98
CA PRO A 21 8.55 -5.80 12.38
C PRO A 21 8.19 -6.22 13.81
N ILE A 22 8.15 -5.25 14.74
CA ILE A 22 7.83 -5.54 16.15
C ILE A 22 6.40 -6.01 16.32
N TRP A 23 5.44 -5.38 15.63
CA TRP A 23 4.03 -5.76 15.69
C TRP A 23 3.79 -7.14 15.07
N LEU A 24 4.37 -7.37 13.89
CA LEU A 24 4.27 -8.65 13.18
C LEU A 24 4.89 -9.79 13.99
N ASN A 25 6.04 -9.53 14.60
CA ASN A 25 6.70 -10.48 15.49
C ASN A 25 5.83 -10.79 16.72
N PHE A 26 5.28 -9.76 17.38
CA PHE A 26 4.35 -9.92 18.49
C PHE A 26 3.13 -10.77 18.10
N ALA A 27 2.48 -10.44 16.98
CA ALA A 27 1.30 -11.18 16.51
C ALA A 27 1.61 -12.65 16.20
N ALA A 28 2.73 -12.94 15.52
CA ALA A 28 3.15 -14.30 15.22
C ALA A 28 3.39 -15.11 16.52
N ARG A 29 4.12 -14.52 17.47
CA ARG A 29 4.40 -15.19 18.77
C ARG A 29 3.17 -15.40 19.62
N ALA A 30 2.24 -14.43 19.64
CA ALA A 30 0.97 -14.56 20.34
C ALA A 30 0.11 -15.72 19.78
N LEU A 31 0.29 -16.04 18.48
CA LEU A 31 -0.34 -17.17 17.80
C LEU A 31 0.48 -18.47 17.87
N GLY A 32 1.56 -18.51 18.64
CA GLY A 32 2.44 -19.67 18.76
C GLY A 32 3.22 -19.99 17.46
N ARG A 33 3.45 -19.00 16.59
CA ARG A 33 4.17 -19.17 15.34
C ARG A 33 5.62 -18.72 15.47
N PRO A 34 6.56 -19.34 14.74
CA PRO A 34 7.94 -18.85 14.64
C PRO A 34 7.94 -17.44 14.05
N SER A 35 8.94 -16.65 14.44
CA SER A 35 9.13 -15.29 13.95
C SER A 35 10.61 -14.91 14.02
N PRO A 36 11.09 -13.96 13.19
CA PRO A 36 12.46 -13.49 13.24
C PRO A 36 12.86 -12.96 14.62
N ASP A 37 14.12 -13.17 15.02
CA ASP A 37 14.65 -12.57 16.26
C ASP A 37 15.12 -11.16 15.99
N LEU A 38 14.34 -10.15 16.38
CA LEU A 38 14.63 -8.74 16.16
C LEU A 38 15.87 -8.20 16.92
N ARG A 39 16.48 -9.00 17.79
CA ARG A 39 17.76 -8.68 18.44
C ARG A 39 18.95 -8.96 17.51
N GLN A 40 18.73 -9.73 16.47
CA GLN A 40 19.71 -10.02 15.41
C GLN A 40 19.45 -9.09 14.20
N PRO A 41 20.46 -8.89 13.33
CA PRO A 41 20.22 -8.22 12.05
C PRO A 41 19.10 -8.91 11.24
N PHE A 42 18.20 -8.10 10.72
CA PHE A 42 17.08 -8.56 9.87
C PHE A 42 16.90 -7.64 8.67
N VAL A 43 16.22 -8.13 7.64
CA VAL A 43 15.91 -7.37 6.42
C VAL A 43 14.40 -7.32 6.22
N SER A 44 13.85 -6.11 6.02
CA SER A 44 12.45 -5.87 5.71
C SER A 44 12.30 -5.21 4.35
N CYS A 45 11.40 -5.72 3.51
CA CYS A 45 11.09 -5.15 2.20
C CYS A 45 9.64 -4.67 2.16
N GLU A 46 9.43 -3.41 1.76
CA GLU A 46 8.09 -2.85 1.51
C GLU A 46 7.91 -2.65 0.01
N LEU A 47 7.01 -3.42 -0.59
CA LEU A 47 6.64 -3.31 -2.00
C LEU A 47 5.49 -2.32 -2.17
N GLY A 48 5.68 -1.29 -3.00
CA GLY A 48 4.78 -0.15 -3.12
C GLY A 48 4.93 0.81 -1.94
N CYS A 49 6.17 1.18 -1.59
CA CYS A 49 6.48 2.03 -0.44
C CYS A 49 6.03 3.50 -0.61
N GLY A 50 5.57 3.89 -1.81
CA GLY A 50 5.22 5.27 -2.12
C GLY A 50 6.38 6.22 -1.84
N GLN A 51 6.10 7.31 -1.14
CA GLN A 51 7.11 8.33 -0.76
C GLN A 51 8.05 7.90 0.38
N GLY A 52 8.02 6.62 0.82
CA GLY A 52 8.97 6.03 1.74
C GLY A 52 8.80 6.42 3.22
N PHE A 53 7.73 7.14 3.59
CA PHE A 53 7.56 7.69 4.94
C PHE A 53 7.57 6.59 6.01
N ALA A 54 6.77 5.53 5.83
CA ALA A 54 6.70 4.42 6.77
C ALA A 54 8.04 3.66 6.85
N THR A 55 8.67 3.41 5.70
CA THR A 55 9.96 2.70 5.61
C THR A 55 11.07 3.47 6.35
N VAL A 56 11.15 4.81 6.18
CA VAL A 56 12.12 5.65 6.89
C VAL A 56 11.88 5.65 8.40
N LEU A 57 10.64 5.80 8.84
CA LEU A 57 10.31 5.75 10.28
C LEU A 57 10.72 4.41 10.90
N GLN A 58 10.51 3.31 10.19
CA GLN A 58 10.91 1.98 10.66
C GLN A 58 12.44 1.83 10.70
N ALA A 59 13.17 2.39 9.74
CA ALA A 59 14.63 2.40 9.73
C ALA A 59 15.20 3.19 10.92
N VAL A 60 14.63 4.36 11.24
CA VAL A 60 14.99 5.14 12.43
C VAL A 60 14.77 4.34 13.71
N ALA A 61 13.61 3.66 13.81
CA ALA A 61 13.20 2.94 15.01
C ALA A 61 13.95 1.61 15.24
N ASN A 62 14.61 1.07 14.20
CA ASN A 62 15.24 -0.26 14.24
C ASN A 62 16.66 -0.21 13.64
N PRO A 63 17.66 0.28 14.37
CA PRO A 63 19.03 0.45 13.85
C PRO A 63 19.68 -0.87 13.39
N GLN A 64 19.27 -2.03 13.93
CA GLN A 64 19.76 -3.35 13.55
C GLN A 64 19.06 -3.93 12.31
N GLY A 65 17.94 -3.36 11.88
CA GLY A 65 17.24 -3.76 10.67
C GLY A 65 17.78 -3.07 9.44
N HIS A 66 17.77 -3.74 8.30
CA HIS A 66 17.96 -3.13 6.98
C HIS A 66 16.62 -3.08 6.26
N PHE A 67 16.26 -1.92 5.74
CA PHE A 67 14.95 -1.70 5.12
C PHE A 67 15.09 -1.42 3.63
N VAL A 68 14.28 -2.08 2.82
CA VAL A 68 14.22 -1.90 1.37
C VAL A 68 12.82 -1.42 1.00
N GLY A 69 12.71 -0.21 0.46
CA GLY A 69 11.46 0.33 -0.07
C GLY A 69 11.48 0.27 -1.60
N VAL A 70 10.44 -0.29 -2.20
CA VAL A 70 10.33 -0.42 -3.66
C VAL A 70 9.08 0.30 -4.15
N ASP A 71 9.23 1.15 -5.16
CA ASP A 71 8.11 1.76 -5.88
C ASP A 71 8.51 1.95 -7.34
N PHE A 72 7.53 1.91 -8.25
CA PHE A 72 7.79 2.11 -9.68
C PHE A 72 7.83 3.60 -10.06
N ASN A 73 7.37 4.49 -9.19
CA ASN A 73 7.32 5.92 -9.44
C ASN A 73 8.63 6.59 -9.03
N ALA A 74 9.37 7.10 -10.03
CA ALA A 74 10.65 7.78 -9.83
C ALA A 74 10.57 8.98 -8.86
N GLU A 75 9.47 9.75 -8.90
CA GLU A 75 9.27 10.91 -8.02
C GLU A 75 9.10 10.47 -6.55
N HIS A 76 8.36 9.38 -6.31
CA HIS A 76 8.23 8.80 -4.98
C HIS A 76 9.58 8.35 -4.43
N ILE A 77 10.36 7.65 -5.24
CA ILE A 77 11.69 7.17 -4.83
C ILE A 77 12.67 8.32 -4.60
N ALA A 78 12.64 9.36 -5.44
CA ALA A 78 13.44 10.56 -5.22
C ALA A 78 13.10 11.24 -3.88
N HIS A 79 11.80 11.38 -3.58
CA HIS A 79 11.34 11.92 -2.30
C HIS A 79 11.76 11.04 -1.12
N ALA A 80 11.58 9.71 -1.23
CA ALA A 80 11.95 8.77 -0.17
C ALA A 80 13.44 8.81 0.17
N ARG A 81 14.30 8.93 -0.85
CA ARG A 81 15.75 9.09 -0.67
C ARG A 81 16.11 10.42 0.02
N ALA A 82 15.45 11.52 -0.39
CA ALA A 82 15.65 12.82 0.25
C ALA A 82 15.20 12.80 1.72
N LEU A 83 14.08 12.13 2.02
CA LEU A 83 13.57 11.96 3.38
C LEU A 83 14.54 11.14 4.25
N ALA A 84 15.07 10.03 3.73
CA ALA A 84 16.07 9.22 4.44
C ALA A 84 17.36 10.01 4.74
N GLN A 85 17.82 10.80 3.78
CA GLN A 85 18.97 11.69 3.96
C GLN A 85 18.71 12.74 5.04
N ALA A 86 17.55 13.39 5.01
CA ALA A 86 17.16 14.39 6.00
C ALA A 86 17.01 13.78 7.41
N ALA A 87 16.55 12.54 7.52
CA ALA A 87 16.47 11.79 8.77
C ALA A 87 17.82 11.26 9.27
N GLY A 88 18.88 11.33 8.46
CA GLY A 88 20.22 10.84 8.83
C GLY A 88 20.32 9.33 8.98
N VAL A 89 19.44 8.55 8.30
CA VAL A 89 19.44 7.09 8.37
C VAL A 89 20.23 6.49 7.21
N SER A 90 21.01 5.43 7.49
CA SER A 90 21.86 4.73 6.51
C SER A 90 21.44 3.25 6.31
N ASN A 91 20.50 2.76 7.09
CA ASN A 91 20.02 1.39 7.07
C ASN A 91 18.73 1.23 6.22
N VAL A 92 18.56 2.08 5.23
CA VAL A 92 17.44 2.02 4.29
C VAL A 92 17.94 2.20 2.86
N GLU A 93 17.36 1.43 1.94
CA GLU A 93 17.55 1.50 0.50
C GLU A 93 16.23 1.70 -0.20
N PHE A 94 16.21 2.56 -1.25
CA PHE A 94 15.03 2.78 -2.09
C PHE A 94 15.32 2.40 -3.53
N VAL A 95 14.51 1.49 -4.07
CA VAL A 95 14.64 0.90 -5.41
C VAL A 95 13.48 1.36 -6.28
N GLU A 96 13.82 2.01 -7.40
CA GLU A 96 12.85 2.32 -8.46
C GLU A 96 12.72 1.10 -9.36
N ASP A 97 11.66 0.32 -9.19
CA ASP A 97 11.40 -0.84 -10.02
C ASP A 97 9.92 -1.25 -10.01
N SER A 98 9.54 -2.02 -11.02
CA SER A 98 8.24 -2.68 -11.10
C SER A 98 8.24 -4.02 -10.36
N PHE A 99 7.04 -4.55 -10.03
CA PHE A 99 6.94 -5.90 -9.44
C PHE A 99 7.50 -6.99 -10.36
N GLN A 100 7.45 -6.78 -11.68
CA GLN A 100 8.08 -7.69 -12.63
C GLN A 100 9.60 -7.63 -12.54
N GLY A 101 10.19 -6.43 -12.56
CA GLY A 101 11.64 -6.26 -12.46
C GLY A 101 12.19 -6.84 -11.16
N MET A 102 11.51 -6.57 -10.03
CA MET A 102 11.88 -7.15 -8.74
C MET A 102 11.84 -8.69 -8.73
N LEU A 103 10.84 -9.29 -9.40
CA LEU A 103 10.75 -10.74 -9.51
C LEU A 103 11.84 -11.33 -10.42
N GLU A 104 12.19 -10.64 -11.50
CA GLU A 104 13.27 -11.04 -12.41
C GLU A 104 14.66 -10.97 -11.75
N GLN A 105 14.84 -10.04 -10.82
CA GLN A 105 16.05 -9.89 -10.02
C GLN A 105 16.06 -10.77 -8.76
N ALA A 106 14.98 -11.54 -8.52
CA ALA A 106 14.89 -12.45 -7.38
C ALA A 106 16.04 -13.47 -7.41
N THR A 107 16.70 -13.63 -6.28
CA THR A 107 17.88 -14.49 -6.15
C THR A 107 17.49 -15.95 -5.86
N ALA A 108 18.47 -16.86 -5.95
CA ALA A 108 18.23 -18.26 -5.60
C ALA A 108 18.06 -18.48 -4.09
N ALA A 109 18.52 -17.54 -3.26
CA ALA A 109 18.42 -17.60 -1.79
C ALA A 109 17.47 -16.51 -1.29
N PRO A 110 16.50 -16.83 -0.41
CA PRO A 110 15.59 -15.85 0.18
C PRO A 110 16.34 -14.78 0.99
N ARG A 111 15.95 -13.52 0.81
CA ARG A 111 16.67 -12.37 1.38
C ARG A 111 15.97 -11.73 2.59
N TYR A 112 14.63 -11.76 2.64
CA TYR A 112 13.85 -10.92 3.54
C TYR A 112 13.27 -11.69 4.72
N ASP A 113 13.40 -11.13 5.90
CA ASP A 113 12.75 -11.60 7.12
C ASP A 113 11.31 -11.12 7.19
N PHE A 114 11.03 -9.94 6.60
CA PHE A 114 9.69 -9.36 6.47
C PHE A 114 9.46 -8.87 5.04
N ILE A 115 8.28 -9.14 4.50
CA ILE A 115 7.80 -8.57 3.24
C ILE A 115 6.46 -7.91 3.48
N ILE A 116 6.35 -6.61 3.19
CA ILE A 116 5.18 -5.78 3.44
C ILE A 116 4.53 -5.39 2.11
N LEU A 117 3.26 -5.70 1.97
CA LEU A 117 2.40 -5.29 0.87
C LEU A 117 1.19 -4.53 1.45
N HIS A 118 1.38 -3.23 1.73
CA HIS A 118 0.33 -2.42 2.31
C HIS A 118 -0.28 -1.47 1.27
N GLY A 119 -1.61 -1.49 1.15
CA GLY A 119 -2.34 -0.55 0.29
C GLY A 119 -2.18 -0.77 -1.21
N ILE A 120 -1.62 -1.91 -1.67
CA ILE A 120 -1.38 -2.16 -3.10
C ILE A 120 -2.17 -3.35 -3.66
N TYR A 121 -2.28 -4.46 -2.93
CA TYR A 121 -2.75 -5.74 -3.46
C TYR A 121 -4.15 -5.70 -4.09
N SER A 122 -5.06 -4.88 -3.57
CA SER A 122 -6.42 -4.70 -4.11
C SER A 122 -6.50 -3.77 -5.32
N TRP A 123 -5.42 -3.07 -5.64
CA TRP A 123 -5.40 -2.02 -6.66
C TRP A 123 -4.62 -2.41 -7.92
N VAL A 124 -3.75 -3.42 -7.80
CA VAL A 124 -2.90 -3.89 -8.89
C VAL A 124 -3.62 -4.91 -9.77
N SER A 125 -3.12 -5.11 -10.99
CA SER A 125 -3.65 -6.09 -11.93
C SER A 125 -3.52 -7.52 -11.39
N THR A 126 -4.36 -8.45 -11.89
CA THR A 126 -4.24 -9.90 -11.54
C THR A 126 -2.85 -10.44 -11.86
N ALA A 127 -2.22 -9.97 -12.94
CA ALA A 127 -0.86 -10.35 -13.31
C ALA A 127 0.15 -9.89 -12.24
N ASP A 128 0.00 -8.66 -11.74
CA ASP A 128 0.87 -8.15 -10.68
C ASP A 128 0.60 -8.82 -9.33
N GLN A 129 -0.64 -9.16 -9.01
CA GLN A 129 -0.96 -9.97 -7.83
C GLN A 129 -0.22 -11.33 -7.88
N GLN A 130 -0.14 -11.97 -9.05
CA GLN A 130 0.60 -13.20 -9.22
C GLN A 130 2.12 -12.99 -9.07
N ARG A 131 2.68 -11.90 -9.63
CA ARG A 131 4.10 -11.55 -9.47
C ARG A 131 4.46 -11.29 -8.01
N LEU A 132 3.62 -10.53 -7.29
CA LEU A 132 3.80 -10.27 -5.87
C LEU A 132 3.80 -11.56 -5.04
N ARG A 133 2.88 -12.48 -5.33
CA ARG A 133 2.86 -13.79 -4.67
C ARG A 133 4.14 -14.58 -4.95
N GLN A 134 4.57 -14.66 -6.22
CA GLN A 134 5.80 -15.35 -6.61
C GLN A 134 7.05 -14.71 -5.97
N PHE A 135 7.07 -13.38 -5.83
CA PHE A 135 8.14 -12.68 -5.14
C PHE A 135 8.20 -13.07 -3.66
N VAL A 136 7.05 -13.08 -2.96
CA VAL A 136 6.98 -13.51 -1.57
C VAL A 136 7.45 -14.97 -1.42
N GLU A 137 6.99 -15.87 -2.28
CA GLU A 137 7.36 -17.28 -2.25
C GLU A 137 8.87 -17.51 -2.43
N ARG A 138 9.54 -16.66 -3.23
CA ARG A 138 10.98 -16.78 -3.54
C ARG A 138 11.88 -16.09 -2.52
N GLU A 139 11.47 -14.92 -2.06
CA GLU A 139 12.33 -13.98 -1.36
C GLU A 139 12.12 -13.96 0.16
N LEU A 140 11.01 -14.51 0.66
CA LEU A 140 10.76 -14.61 2.09
C LEU A 140 11.56 -15.78 2.69
N LYS A 141 12.36 -15.50 3.71
CA LYS A 141 13.13 -16.52 4.44
C LYS A 141 12.22 -17.51 5.16
N PRO A 142 12.66 -18.77 5.35
CA PRO A 142 11.98 -19.70 6.26
C PRO A 142 11.81 -19.07 7.65
N GLY A 143 10.56 -19.05 8.16
CA GLY A 143 10.21 -18.39 9.43
C GLY A 143 10.04 -16.88 9.33
N GLY A 144 10.19 -16.30 8.15
CA GLY A 144 9.88 -14.90 7.87
C GLY A 144 8.36 -14.64 7.84
N ILE A 145 7.98 -13.36 7.81
CA ILE A 145 6.58 -12.93 7.86
C ILE A 145 6.26 -12.05 6.66
N ALA A 146 5.21 -12.42 5.91
CA ALA A 146 4.60 -11.55 4.91
C ALA A 146 3.33 -10.90 5.47
N PHE A 147 3.25 -9.57 5.34
CA PHE A 147 2.03 -8.80 5.60
C PHE A 147 1.38 -8.40 4.29
N VAL A 148 0.12 -8.75 4.10
CA VAL A 148 -0.65 -8.37 2.90
C VAL A 148 -1.92 -7.66 3.34
N GLY A 149 -1.94 -6.34 3.21
CA GLY A 149 -3.13 -5.52 3.41
C GLY A 149 -3.98 -5.50 2.15
N TYR A 150 -5.22 -5.97 2.23
CA TYR A 150 -6.15 -5.99 1.10
C TYR A 150 -7.59 -5.74 1.54
N MET A 151 -8.40 -5.31 0.58
CA MET A 151 -9.84 -5.12 0.78
C MET A 151 -10.57 -6.46 0.63
N ALA A 152 -11.07 -6.99 1.75
CA ALA A 152 -11.77 -8.28 1.78
C ALA A 152 -13.28 -8.11 1.64
N GLN A 153 -13.92 -9.05 0.93
CA GLN A 153 -15.37 -9.25 0.99
C GLN A 153 -15.72 -10.21 2.14
N PRO A 154 -16.87 -10.03 2.79
CA PRO A 154 -17.91 -9.01 2.58
C PRO A 154 -17.65 -7.67 3.28
N GLY A 155 -16.52 -7.51 3.99
CA GLY A 155 -16.25 -6.35 4.85
C GLY A 155 -16.32 -4.99 4.15
N LEU A 156 -15.99 -4.92 2.86
CA LEU A 156 -16.03 -3.70 2.05
C LEU A 156 -17.08 -3.71 0.94
N ASP A 157 -18.04 -4.64 0.99
CA ASP A 157 -19.10 -4.72 -0.02
C ASP A 157 -20.01 -3.47 -0.04
N PHE A 158 -20.21 -2.83 1.11
CA PHE A 158 -20.96 -1.57 1.19
C PHE A 158 -20.35 -0.48 0.29
N PHE A 159 -19.05 -0.56 0.01
CA PHE A 159 -18.32 0.42 -0.79
C PHE A 159 -18.27 0.04 -2.29
N ALA A 160 -18.65 -1.16 -2.68
CA ALA A 160 -18.51 -1.64 -4.05
C ALA A 160 -19.37 -0.84 -5.05
N ALA A 161 -20.63 -0.52 -4.69
CA ALA A 161 -21.51 0.25 -5.55
C ALA A 161 -21.09 1.72 -5.67
N PRO A 162 -20.79 2.45 -4.58
CA PRO A 162 -20.20 3.79 -4.64
C PRO A 162 -18.93 3.86 -5.49
N ARG A 163 -18.02 2.94 -5.30
CA ARG A 163 -16.78 2.86 -6.08
C ARG A 163 -17.03 2.68 -7.57
N ARG A 164 -17.94 1.79 -7.95
CA ARG A 164 -18.34 1.61 -9.37
C ARG A 164 -18.90 2.89 -9.95
N PHE A 165 -19.77 3.58 -9.21
CA PHE A 165 -20.32 4.85 -9.66
C PHE A 165 -19.20 5.86 -9.91
N VAL A 166 -18.30 6.08 -8.95
CA VAL A 166 -17.17 7.00 -9.09
C VAL A 166 -16.31 6.63 -10.31
N GLN A 167 -15.97 5.35 -10.46
CA GLN A 167 -15.16 4.89 -11.60
C GLN A 167 -15.85 5.12 -12.97
N GLN A 168 -17.15 4.85 -13.07
CA GLN A 168 -17.90 5.03 -14.31
C GLN A 168 -18.11 6.51 -14.61
N TYR A 169 -18.50 7.30 -13.62
CA TYR A 169 -18.75 8.72 -13.80
C TYR A 169 -17.46 9.49 -14.13
N ALA A 170 -16.36 9.17 -13.47
CA ALA A 170 -15.04 9.77 -13.76
C ALA A 170 -14.58 9.56 -15.22
N ARG A 171 -15.00 8.46 -15.87
CA ARG A 171 -14.69 8.20 -17.28
C ARG A 171 -15.40 9.16 -18.24
N THR A 172 -16.50 9.78 -17.83
CA THR A 172 -17.26 10.75 -18.62
C THR A 172 -16.75 12.19 -18.46
N LEU A 173 -15.81 12.41 -17.53
CA LEU A 173 -15.29 13.71 -17.20
C LEU A 173 -13.90 13.93 -17.82
N SER A 174 -13.57 15.21 -18.14
CA SER A 174 -12.24 15.66 -18.52
C SER A 174 -11.51 16.26 -17.31
N GLY A 175 -10.17 16.34 -17.39
CA GLY A 175 -9.32 16.89 -16.33
C GLY A 175 -8.36 15.87 -15.71
N THR A 176 -7.64 16.28 -14.66
CA THR A 176 -6.74 15.38 -13.91
C THR A 176 -7.51 14.27 -13.18
N SER A 177 -6.83 13.21 -12.77
CA SER A 177 -7.44 12.12 -11.99
C SER A 177 -8.09 12.64 -10.73
N ALA A 178 -7.43 13.53 -9.99
CA ALA A 178 -7.98 14.14 -8.78
C ALA A 178 -9.27 14.92 -9.07
N GLN A 179 -9.27 15.80 -10.08
CA GLN A 179 -10.46 16.57 -10.46
C GLN A 179 -11.65 15.69 -10.81
N ARG A 180 -11.42 14.64 -11.61
CA ARG A 180 -12.46 13.68 -12.00
C ARG A 180 -13.03 12.92 -10.82
N VAL A 181 -12.18 12.50 -9.87
CA VAL A 181 -12.62 11.80 -8.65
C VAL A 181 -13.42 12.72 -7.75
N VAL A 182 -12.94 13.93 -7.46
CA VAL A 182 -13.65 14.92 -6.64
C VAL A 182 -15.03 15.24 -7.22
N GLU A 183 -15.13 15.47 -8.53
CA GLU A 183 -16.42 15.76 -9.16
C GLU A 183 -17.37 14.55 -9.15
N SER A 184 -16.81 13.34 -9.27
CA SER A 184 -17.59 12.11 -9.14
C SER A 184 -18.12 11.90 -7.72
N LEU A 185 -17.33 12.22 -6.69
CA LEU A 185 -17.75 12.18 -5.29
C LEU A 185 -18.85 13.22 -5.01
N ARG A 186 -18.74 14.44 -5.58
CA ARG A 186 -19.80 15.45 -5.48
C ARG A 186 -21.09 15.01 -6.14
N ALA A 187 -21.01 14.33 -7.30
CA ALA A 187 -22.17 13.76 -7.95
C ALA A 187 -22.81 12.67 -7.09
N LEU A 188 -22.01 11.82 -6.47
CA LEU A 188 -22.46 10.78 -5.55
C LEU A 188 -23.12 11.40 -4.28
N GLN A 189 -22.55 12.49 -3.76
CA GLN A 189 -23.13 13.24 -2.63
C GLN A 189 -24.50 13.82 -2.98
N ARG A 190 -24.66 14.39 -4.19
CA ARG A 190 -26.00 14.85 -4.67
C ARG A 190 -27.02 13.73 -4.76
N LEU A 191 -26.60 12.54 -5.20
CA LEU A 191 -27.47 11.35 -5.23
C LEU A 191 -27.83 10.88 -3.81
N ALA A 192 -26.89 10.91 -2.88
CA ALA A 192 -27.14 10.59 -1.48
C ALA A 192 -28.14 11.56 -0.84
N ALA A 193 -28.00 12.87 -1.12
CA ALA A 193 -28.92 13.91 -0.63
C ALA A 193 -30.34 13.80 -1.21
N SER A 194 -30.52 13.15 -2.37
CA SER A 194 -31.83 12.91 -2.99
C SER A 194 -32.55 11.66 -2.44
N GLU A 195 -31.99 11.01 -1.40
CA GLU A 195 -32.53 9.77 -0.82
C GLU A 195 -32.72 8.66 -1.86
N ALA A 196 -31.97 8.69 -2.97
CA ALA A 196 -32.11 7.72 -4.04
C ALA A 196 -31.66 6.32 -3.58
N GLY A 197 -32.55 5.36 -3.61
CA GLY A 197 -32.33 3.93 -3.50
C GLY A 197 -31.35 3.45 -2.46
N LEU A 198 -30.09 3.20 -2.85
CA LEU A 198 -29.03 2.70 -1.98
C LEU A 198 -28.77 3.58 -0.75
N PHE A 199 -28.89 4.90 -0.89
CA PHE A 199 -28.54 5.86 0.17
C PHE A 199 -29.64 6.05 1.21
N ALA A 200 -30.89 5.73 0.89
CA ALA A 200 -31.99 5.78 1.85
C ALA A 200 -31.80 4.79 3.00
N HIS A 201 -30.99 3.77 2.80
CA HIS A 201 -30.82 2.66 3.74
C HIS A 201 -29.40 2.49 4.28
N ASP A 202 -28.38 3.15 3.69
CA ASP A 202 -26.98 2.98 4.08
C ASP A 202 -26.30 4.30 4.44
N ARG A 203 -26.35 4.63 5.74
CA ARG A 203 -25.67 5.83 6.30
C ARG A 203 -24.14 5.75 6.24
N GLN A 204 -23.56 4.56 6.12
CA GLN A 204 -22.10 4.39 6.10
C GLN A 204 -21.52 4.93 4.78
N VAL A 205 -22.26 4.75 3.68
CA VAL A 205 -21.85 5.28 2.37
C VAL A 205 -21.85 6.80 2.37
N ALA A 206 -22.91 7.43 2.91
CA ALA A 206 -23.00 8.89 3.01
C ALA A 206 -21.83 9.47 3.86
N ALA A 207 -21.58 8.89 5.01
CA ALA A 207 -20.48 9.29 5.89
C ALA A 207 -19.08 9.08 5.25
N TYR A 208 -18.94 8.05 4.42
CA TYR A 208 -17.70 7.82 3.66
C TYR A 208 -17.48 8.92 2.60
N VAL A 209 -18.52 9.25 1.82
CA VAL A 209 -18.45 10.30 0.79
C VAL A 209 -18.11 11.66 1.40
N GLU A 210 -18.71 12.01 2.54
CA GLU A 210 -18.41 13.24 3.25
C GLU A 210 -16.95 13.31 3.68
N ARG A 211 -16.40 12.25 4.29
CA ARG A 211 -15.00 12.20 4.69
C ARG A 211 -14.05 12.31 3.50
N SER A 212 -14.34 11.59 2.40
CA SER A 212 -13.50 11.61 1.19
C SER A 212 -13.49 12.95 0.45
N LEU A 213 -14.38 13.88 0.79
CA LEU A 213 -14.40 15.24 0.23
C LEU A 213 -13.70 16.27 1.15
N GLN A 214 -13.37 15.90 2.40
CA GLN A 214 -12.67 16.74 3.38
C GLN A 214 -11.15 16.52 3.35
N ASP A 215 -10.70 15.35 2.93
CA ASP A 215 -9.30 14.95 2.73
C ASP A 215 -8.83 15.34 1.30
#